data_2a7d06ebbd2a3daefdcfbdd8f8bee6a3
#
_entry.id   2a7d06ebbd2a3daefdcfbdd8f8bee6a3
#
_cell.length_a   1.000
_cell.length_b   1.000
_cell.length_c   1.000
_cell.angle_alpha   90.00
_cell.angle_beta   90.00
_cell.angle_gamma   90.00
#
_symmetry.space_group_name_H-M   'P 1'
#
loop_
_entity.id
_entity.type
_entity.pdbx_description
1 polymer ?
#
loop_
_entity_poly.entity_id
_entity_poly.type
_entity_poly.pdbx_seq_one_letter_code
_entity_poly.pdbx_strand_id
1 'polypeptide(L)'
;GRRGVTTRVISGIDIALWDIKGKVANLPVYKLLGGFTNKVDTYIASGYYEKGKGLKELAKEMEDNVHMGAKSVKIKVGALSINEDIERVKVCREVIGNDVKLMVDANNAYRHYQAIEFARKAEKYDLFWFEEPVEPDDYIGQAEITRSTSIPIAAGENEYTRYGFRDMINHRAVDILQPDCLILGGVTEFMKVCALAQSNDLDIAPHGAQEVHIHLVSAIPNGLILEYYRDTVNPMHGKIWENELILKDGYVYAPD
;
A
#
# COMPACT_ATOMS: atom_id res chain seq x y z
N GLY A 1 -25.32 4.91 -4.91
CA GLY A 1 -24.58 4.75 -3.64
C GLY A 1 -23.15 5.25 -3.74
N ARG A 2 -22.45 5.38 -2.63
CA ARG A 2 -21.07 5.88 -2.56
C ARG A 2 -19.99 4.77 -2.69
N ARG A 3 -20.38 3.54 -2.98
CA ARG A 3 -19.50 2.37 -3.12
C ARG A 3 -19.76 1.66 -4.44
N GLY A 4 -18.80 0.87 -4.91
CA GLY A 4 -18.92 0.00 -6.06
C GLY A 4 -18.56 0.65 -7.40
N VAL A 5 -19.01 0.03 -8.49
CA VAL A 5 -18.60 0.35 -9.87
C VAL A 5 -18.79 1.84 -10.22
N THR A 6 -19.87 2.46 -9.77
CA THR A 6 -20.13 3.88 -10.06
C THR A 6 -19.02 4.78 -9.53
N THR A 7 -18.55 4.54 -8.31
CA THR A 7 -17.46 5.33 -7.72
C THR A 7 -16.14 5.10 -8.45
N ARG A 8 -15.87 3.85 -8.88
CA ARG A 8 -14.68 3.54 -9.70
C ARG A 8 -14.70 4.25 -11.05
N VAL A 9 -15.87 4.35 -11.71
CA VAL A 9 -16.03 5.14 -12.94
C VAL A 9 -15.77 6.62 -12.69
N ILE A 10 -16.30 7.18 -11.60
CA ILE A 10 -16.02 8.55 -11.18
C ILE A 10 -14.53 8.76 -10.95
N SER A 11 -13.84 7.81 -10.32
CA SER A 11 -12.39 7.85 -10.13
C SER A 11 -11.64 8.01 -11.45
N GLY A 12 -11.94 7.17 -12.44
CA GLY A 12 -11.29 7.24 -13.76
C GLY A 12 -11.52 8.58 -14.46
N ILE A 13 -12.73 9.12 -14.39
CA ILE A 13 -13.06 10.43 -14.98
C ILE A 13 -12.31 11.55 -14.25
N ASP A 14 -12.30 11.54 -12.92
CA ASP A 14 -11.62 12.56 -12.11
C ASP A 14 -10.11 12.57 -12.35
N ILE A 15 -9.47 11.38 -12.43
CA ILE A 15 -8.05 11.24 -12.76
C ILE A 15 -7.76 11.82 -14.14
N ALA A 16 -8.57 11.51 -15.15
CA ALA A 16 -8.41 12.04 -16.50
C ALA A 16 -8.55 13.57 -16.54
N LEU A 17 -9.48 14.14 -15.78
CA LEU A 17 -9.65 15.60 -15.67
C LEU A 17 -8.44 16.27 -14.99
N TRP A 18 -7.84 15.64 -13.98
CA TRP A 18 -6.62 16.14 -13.37
C TRP A 18 -5.41 16.05 -14.30
N ASP A 19 -5.30 14.98 -15.12
CA ASP A 19 -4.26 14.87 -16.15
C ASP A 19 -4.40 15.98 -17.21
N ILE A 20 -5.61 16.22 -17.70
CA ILE A 20 -5.90 17.34 -18.62
C ILE A 20 -5.50 18.68 -17.98
N LYS A 21 -5.85 18.90 -16.71
CA LYS A 21 -5.51 20.12 -15.99
C LYS A 21 -4.00 20.32 -15.86
N GLY A 22 -3.26 19.24 -15.60
CA GLY A 22 -1.79 19.23 -15.59
C GLY A 22 -1.21 19.62 -16.94
N LYS A 23 -1.67 18.99 -18.00
CA LYS A 23 -1.26 19.26 -19.38
C LYS A 23 -1.55 20.70 -19.82
N VAL A 24 -2.72 21.22 -19.52
CA VAL A 24 -3.11 22.62 -19.80
C VAL A 24 -2.23 23.61 -19.05
N ALA A 25 -1.91 23.32 -17.79
CA ALA A 25 -1.05 24.16 -16.96
C ALA A 25 0.45 23.98 -17.26
N ASN A 26 0.81 22.98 -18.06
CA ASN A 26 2.20 22.52 -18.30
C ASN A 26 2.95 22.26 -16.99
N LEU A 27 2.29 21.60 -16.05
CA LEU A 27 2.81 21.22 -14.75
C LEU A 27 2.39 19.78 -14.41
N PRO A 28 3.27 18.99 -13.78
CA PRO A 28 2.86 17.70 -13.24
C PRO A 28 1.81 17.89 -12.13
N VAL A 29 0.90 16.92 -12.04
CA VAL A 29 -0.26 17.02 -11.13
C VAL A 29 0.15 17.26 -9.67
N TYR A 30 1.26 16.66 -9.21
CA TYR A 30 1.70 16.88 -7.83
C TYR A 30 2.04 18.35 -7.53
N LYS A 31 2.60 19.09 -8.48
CA LYS A 31 2.88 20.54 -8.32
C LYS A 31 1.58 21.34 -8.27
N LEU A 32 0.56 20.95 -9.03
CA LEU A 32 -0.76 21.59 -8.97
C LEU A 32 -1.47 21.34 -7.62
N LEU A 33 -1.15 20.22 -6.97
CA LEU A 33 -1.72 19.81 -5.68
C LEU A 33 -0.97 20.36 -4.47
N GLY A 34 0.15 21.08 -4.67
CA GLY A 34 0.92 21.70 -3.60
C GLY A 34 2.43 21.39 -3.63
N GLY A 35 2.85 20.21 -4.14
CA GLY A 35 4.24 19.90 -4.41
C GLY A 35 5.12 19.84 -3.16
N PHE A 36 4.88 18.90 -2.24
CA PHE A 36 5.65 18.76 -1.00
C PHE A 36 7.07 18.21 -1.24
N THR A 37 7.18 17.14 -2.05
CA THR A 37 8.45 16.51 -2.42
C THR A 37 8.35 15.91 -3.83
N ASN A 38 9.50 15.69 -4.49
CA ASN A 38 9.54 14.89 -5.71
C ASN A 38 10.19 13.52 -5.50
N LYS A 39 10.70 13.24 -4.29
CA LYS A 39 11.37 11.98 -3.95
C LYS A 39 10.54 11.23 -2.92
N VAL A 40 10.12 10.02 -3.25
CA VAL A 40 9.23 9.20 -2.43
C VAL A 40 9.87 7.85 -2.13
N ASP A 41 9.84 7.45 -0.86
CA ASP A 41 10.18 6.09 -0.43
C ASP A 41 9.26 5.07 -1.10
N THR A 42 9.79 3.88 -1.37
CA THR A 42 9.06 2.87 -2.15
C THR A 42 9.27 1.48 -1.58
N TYR A 43 8.23 0.66 -1.58
CA TYR A 43 8.34 -0.77 -1.31
C TYR A 43 7.95 -1.60 -2.53
N ILE A 44 8.63 -2.74 -2.74
CA ILE A 44 8.27 -3.68 -3.79
C ILE A 44 7.18 -4.63 -3.29
N ALA A 45 6.01 -4.60 -3.93
CA ALA A 45 4.96 -5.60 -3.72
C ALA A 45 5.34 -6.91 -4.43
N SER A 46 5.43 -8.00 -3.67
CA SER A 46 5.98 -9.28 -4.13
C SER A 46 5.51 -10.45 -3.24
N GLY A 47 6.20 -11.58 -3.30
CA GLY A 47 5.93 -12.72 -2.42
C GLY A 47 4.55 -13.34 -2.61
N TYR A 48 3.97 -13.25 -3.81
CA TYR A 48 2.69 -13.87 -4.14
C TYR A 48 2.77 -15.39 -4.05
N TYR A 49 1.64 -16.01 -3.76
CA TYR A 49 1.50 -17.46 -3.82
C TYR A 49 1.36 -17.90 -5.27
N GLU A 50 2.22 -18.81 -5.70
CA GLU A 50 2.25 -19.34 -7.05
C GLU A 50 2.49 -20.85 -7.02
N LYS A 51 1.97 -21.56 -8.02
CA LYS A 51 2.20 -23.00 -8.14
C LYS A 51 3.69 -23.28 -8.31
N GLY A 52 4.26 -24.10 -7.42
CA GLY A 52 5.67 -24.47 -7.44
C GLY A 52 6.61 -23.47 -6.77
N LYS A 53 6.11 -22.38 -6.24
CA LYS A 53 6.88 -21.38 -5.48
C LYS A 53 6.85 -21.73 -4.00
N GLY A 54 7.94 -22.34 -3.52
CA GLY A 54 8.16 -22.64 -2.12
C GLY A 54 8.99 -21.58 -1.40
N LEU A 55 9.53 -21.93 -0.23
CA LEU A 55 10.33 -21.00 0.58
C LEU A 55 11.64 -20.60 -0.11
N LYS A 56 12.25 -21.49 -0.92
CA LYS A 56 13.50 -21.21 -1.65
C LYS A 56 13.29 -20.17 -2.75
N GLU A 57 12.22 -20.30 -3.53
CA GLU A 57 11.85 -19.38 -4.59
C GLU A 57 11.45 -18.02 -4.01
N LEU A 58 10.74 -18.01 -2.88
CA LEU A 58 10.41 -16.79 -2.14
C LEU A 58 11.68 -16.10 -1.63
N ALA A 59 12.61 -16.84 -1.02
CA ALA A 59 13.90 -16.29 -0.59
C ALA A 59 14.67 -15.65 -1.75
N LYS A 60 14.72 -16.33 -2.89
CA LYS A 60 15.38 -15.82 -4.09
C LYS A 60 14.73 -14.55 -4.63
N GLU A 61 13.40 -14.48 -4.65
CA GLU A 61 12.68 -13.29 -5.05
C GLU A 61 13.01 -12.10 -4.13
N MET A 62 13.13 -12.32 -2.81
CA MET A 62 13.50 -11.29 -1.85
C MET A 62 14.95 -10.81 -2.07
N GLU A 63 15.90 -11.71 -2.31
CA GLU A 63 17.27 -11.33 -2.69
C GLU A 63 17.29 -10.47 -3.94
N ASP A 64 16.55 -10.87 -4.98
CA ASP A 64 16.49 -10.13 -6.25
C ASP A 64 15.91 -8.74 -6.05
N ASN A 65 14.89 -8.58 -5.21
CA ASN A 65 14.33 -7.28 -4.87
C ASN A 65 15.36 -6.37 -4.17
N VAL A 66 16.13 -6.91 -3.21
CA VAL A 66 17.18 -6.16 -2.51
C VAL A 66 18.32 -5.79 -3.48
N HIS A 67 18.73 -6.71 -4.36
CA HIS A 67 19.76 -6.43 -5.38
C HIS A 67 19.32 -5.36 -6.38
N MET A 68 18.01 -5.21 -6.63
CA MET A 68 17.45 -4.10 -7.42
C MET A 68 17.47 -2.77 -6.68
N GLY A 69 17.89 -2.74 -5.42
CA GLY A 69 17.96 -1.53 -4.59
C GLY A 69 16.74 -1.29 -3.70
N ALA A 70 15.84 -2.29 -3.51
CA ALA A 70 14.73 -2.15 -2.58
C ALA A 70 15.22 -1.94 -1.15
N LYS A 71 14.63 -0.98 -0.46
CA LYS A 71 14.77 -0.73 0.99
C LYS A 71 13.58 -1.22 1.78
N SER A 72 12.54 -1.66 1.07
CA SER A 72 11.28 -2.11 1.64
C SER A 72 10.65 -3.14 0.71
N VAL A 73 10.10 -4.21 1.26
CA VAL A 73 9.40 -5.27 0.51
C VAL A 73 8.14 -5.69 1.23
N LYS A 74 7.10 -6.06 0.48
CA LYS A 74 5.84 -6.59 0.98
C LYS A 74 5.62 -8.01 0.42
N ILE A 75 5.20 -8.93 1.27
CA ILE A 75 4.85 -10.31 0.88
C ILE A 75 3.41 -10.62 1.24
N LYS A 76 2.81 -11.58 0.54
CA LYS A 76 1.46 -12.07 0.83
C LYS A 76 1.48 -13.15 1.91
N VAL A 77 0.47 -13.09 2.81
CA VAL A 77 0.19 -14.08 3.85
C VAL A 77 -1.31 -14.40 3.84
N GLY A 78 -1.75 -15.46 4.55
CA GLY A 78 -3.17 -15.78 4.72
C GLY A 78 -3.71 -16.89 3.82
N ALA A 79 -2.96 -17.38 2.83
CA ALA A 79 -3.39 -18.50 1.98
C ALA A 79 -2.96 -19.87 2.49
N LEU A 80 -2.07 -19.93 3.48
CA LEU A 80 -1.60 -21.15 4.13
C LEU A 80 -2.03 -21.17 5.60
N SER A 81 -1.59 -22.17 6.36
CA SER A 81 -1.75 -22.12 7.81
C SER A 81 -0.90 -20.99 8.41
N ILE A 82 -1.32 -20.46 9.56
CA ILE A 82 -0.56 -19.40 10.25
C ILE A 82 0.90 -19.78 10.46
N ASN A 83 1.18 -21.04 10.81
CA ASN A 83 2.56 -21.48 11.03
C ASN A 83 3.39 -21.50 9.74
N GLU A 84 2.82 -21.92 8.62
CA GLU A 84 3.48 -21.90 7.31
C GLU A 84 3.72 -20.45 6.84
N ASP A 85 2.77 -19.53 7.07
CA ASP A 85 2.95 -18.11 6.76
C ASP A 85 4.02 -17.46 7.66
N ILE A 86 4.12 -17.86 8.93
CA ILE A 86 5.21 -17.42 9.80
C ILE A 86 6.58 -17.91 9.30
N GLU A 87 6.68 -19.13 8.77
CA GLU A 87 7.94 -19.60 8.13
C GLU A 87 8.27 -18.77 6.87
N ARG A 88 7.27 -18.34 6.09
CA ARG A 88 7.48 -17.43 4.96
C ARG A 88 8.04 -16.07 5.44
N VAL A 89 7.45 -15.49 6.47
CA VAL A 89 7.93 -14.23 7.09
C VAL A 89 9.37 -14.40 7.59
N LYS A 90 9.65 -15.49 8.29
CA LYS A 90 10.99 -15.81 8.82
C LYS A 90 12.03 -15.86 7.71
N VAL A 91 11.79 -16.66 6.67
CA VAL A 91 12.71 -16.81 5.54
C VAL A 91 12.96 -15.47 4.84
N CYS A 92 11.91 -14.66 4.64
CA CYS A 92 12.07 -13.33 4.06
C CYS A 92 12.95 -12.45 4.93
N ARG A 93 12.72 -12.38 6.25
CA ARG A 93 13.52 -11.59 7.18
C ARG A 93 14.99 -12.04 7.22
N GLU A 94 15.24 -13.33 7.23
CA GLU A 94 16.60 -13.89 7.22
C GLU A 94 17.37 -13.48 5.96
N VAL A 95 16.71 -13.43 4.82
CA VAL A 95 17.35 -13.10 3.53
C VAL A 95 17.57 -11.61 3.34
N ILE A 96 16.56 -10.76 3.66
CA ILE A 96 16.66 -9.32 3.45
C ILE A 96 17.47 -8.60 4.54
N GLY A 97 17.73 -9.26 5.68
CA GLY A 97 18.39 -8.64 6.83
C GLY A 97 17.49 -7.66 7.60
N ASN A 98 18.04 -6.99 8.60
CA ASN A 98 17.27 -6.10 9.49
C ASN A 98 17.13 -4.66 8.95
N ASP A 99 17.94 -4.27 7.97
CA ASP A 99 17.95 -2.90 7.43
C ASP A 99 16.86 -2.67 6.37
N VAL A 100 16.22 -3.73 5.87
CA VAL A 100 15.15 -3.66 4.89
C VAL A 100 13.80 -3.81 5.60
N LYS A 101 12.89 -2.88 5.38
CA LYS A 101 11.53 -2.94 5.92
C LYS A 101 10.77 -4.12 5.32
N LEU A 102 10.16 -4.95 6.17
CA LEU A 102 9.32 -6.07 5.76
C LEU A 102 7.86 -5.79 6.11
N MET A 103 6.99 -5.85 5.11
CA MET A 103 5.55 -5.76 5.27
C MET A 103 4.88 -7.08 4.91
N VAL A 104 3.74 -7.34 5.52
CA VAL A 104 2.88 -8.47 5.17
C VAL A 104 1.49 -8.02 4.83
N ASP A 105 0.84 -8.70 3.89
CA ASP A 105 -0.50 -8.39 3.41
C ASP A 105 -1.33 -9.67 3.36
N ALA A 106 -2.42 -9.70 4.13
CA ALA A 106 -3.32 -10.83 4.21
C ALA A 106 -4.49 -10.76 3.21
N ASN A 107 -4.70 -9.65 2.52
CA ASN A 107 -5.84 -9.45 1.62
C ASN A 107 -7.15 -10.01 2.22
N ASN A 108 -7.47 -9.59 3.44
CA ASN A 108 -8.70 -9.94 4.17
C ASN A 108 -8.86 -11.44 4.55
N ALA A 109 -7.79 -12.23 4.57
CA ALA A 109 -7.88 -13.68 4.68
C ALA A 109 -8.25 -14.19 6.08
N TYR A 110 -7.99 -13.43 7.13
CA TYR A 110 -8.17 -13.89 8.51
C TYR A 110 -9.50 -13.45 9.14
N ARG A 111 -9.91 -14.20 10.16
CA ARG A 111 -10.81 -13.67 11.18
C ARG A 111 -9.99 -12.94 12.25
N HIS A 112 -10.60 -12.00 13.00
CA HIS A 112 -9.87 -11.15 13.94
C HIS A 112 -8.99 -11.94 14.93
N TYR A 113 -9.47 -13.05 15.49
CA TYR A 113 -8.68 -13.88 16.43
C TYR A 113 -7.48 -14.57 15.76
N GLN A 114 -7.61 -14.97 14.47
CA GLN A 114 -6.51 -15.56 13.68
C GLN A 114 -5.45 -14.50 13.34
N ALA A 115 -5.90 -13.31 12.99
CA ALA A 115 -5.01 -12.17 12.75
C ALA A 115 -4.22 -11.78 14.01
N ILE A 116 -4.84 -11.81 15.19
CA ILE A 116 -4.16 -11.59 16.47
C ILE A 116 -3.15 -12.70 16.74
N GLU A 117 -3.49 -13.97 16.47
CA GLU A 117 -2.56 -15.09 16.61
C GLU A 117 -1.36 -14.94 15.67
N PHE A 118 -1.61 -14.61 14.40
CA PHE A 118 -0.55 -14.35 13.42
C PHE A 118 0.35 -13.20 13.88
N ALA A 119 -0.23 -12.05 14.22
CA ALA A 119 0.51 -10.86 14.64
C ALA A 119 1.45 -11.17 15.81
N ARG A 120 0.95 -11.82 16.87
CA ARG A 120 1.77 -12.21 18.04
C ARG A 120 2.95 -13.11 17.70
N LYS A 121 2.76 -14.04 16.73
CA LYS A 121 3.85 -14.90 16.26
C LYS A 121 4.84 -14.14 15.38
N ALA A 122 4.39 -13.10 14.69
CA ALA A 122 5.16 -12.31 13.74
C ALA A 122 5.92 -11.14 14.39
N GLU A 123 5.55 -10.67 15.58
CA GLU A 123 6.18 -9.51 16.27
C GLU A 123 7.71 -9.58 16.34
N LYS A 124 8.27 -10.77 16.56
CA LYS A 124 9.73 -10.99 16.63
C LYS A 124 10.48 -10.77 15.31
N TYR A 125 9.76 -10.57 14.19
CA TYR A 125 10.36 -10.37 12.87
C TYR A 125 10.38 -8.90 12.45
N ASP A 126 10.03 -7.96 13.34
CA ASP A 126 10.09 -6.52 13.11
C ASP A 126 9.36 -6.11 11.81
N LEU A 127 8.07 -6.42 11.73
CA LEU A 127 7.25 -6.06 10.59
C LEU A 127 6.95 -4.57 10.60
N PHE A 128 7.13 -3.91 9.45
CA PHE A 128 6.83 -2.49 9.29
C PHE A 128 5.32 -2.22 9.29
N TRP A 129 4.51 -3.13 8.74
CA TRP A 129 3.07 -3.19 8.94
C TRP A 129 2.49 -4.59 8.63
N PHE A 130 1.26 -4.80 9.12
CA PHE A 130 0.38 -5.89 8.75
C PHE A 130 -0.85 -5.32 8.04
N GLU A 131 -0.99 -5.62 6.74
CA GLU A 131 -1.99 -5.08 5.82
C GLU A 131 -3.21 -5.97 5.73
N GLU A 132 -4.41 -5.35 5.72
CA GLU A 132 -5.71 -5.97 5.52
C GLU A 132 -5.91 -7.32 6.24
N PRO A 133 -5.74 -7.36 7.56
CA PRO A 133 -5.84 -8.63 8.31
C PRO A 133 -7.23 -9.28 8.21
N VAL A 134 -8.30 -8.50 8.11
CA VAL A 134 -9.71 -8.94 8.12
C VAL A 134 -10.51 -8.26 7.03
N GLU A 135 -11.75 -8.74 6.81
CA GLU A 135 -12.71 -8.14 5.87
C GLU A 135 -12.81 -6.61 6.04
N PRO A 136 -12.90 -5.84 4.94
CA PRO A 136 -12.85 -4.37 4.97
C PRO A 136 -13.98 -3.72 5.78
N ASP A 137 -15.13 -4.38 5.90
CA ASP A 137 -16.30 -3.88 6.65
C ASP A 137 -16.22 -4.18 8.17
N ASP A 138 -15.23 -4.97 8.64
CA ASP A 138 -15.05 -5.32 10.06
C ASP A 138 -14.14 -4.33 10.79
N TYR A 139 -14.54 -3.05 10.86
CA TYR A 139 -13.78 -2.04 11.61
C TYR A 139 -13.60 -2.35 13.09
N ILE A 140 -14.56 -3.09 13.70
CA ILE A 140 -14.50 -3.45 15.11
C ILE A 140 -13.42 -4.52 15.35
N GLY A 141 -13.45 -5.59 14.54
CA GLY A 141 -12.42 -6.63 14.60
C GLY A 141 -11.04 -6.10 14.26
N GLN A 142 -10.93 -5.22 13.26
CA GLN A 142 -9.67 -4.58 12.90
C GLN A 142 -9.14 -3.70 14.03
N ALA A 143 -9.99 -2.91 14.68
CA ALA A 143 -9.62 -2.12 15.86
C ALA A 143 -9.19 -2.98 17.07
N GLU A 144 -9.74 -4.20 17.21
CA GLU A 144 -9.27 -5.16 18.22
C GLU A 144 -7.86 -5.67 17.90
N ILE A 145 -7.57 -5.96 16.63
CA ILE A 145 -6.24 -6.36 16.17
C ILE A 145 -5.23 -5.24 16.44
N THR A 146 -5.53 -4.00 16.03
CA THR A 146 -4.68 -2.82 16.24
C THR A 146 -4.27 -2.66 17.70
N ARG A 147 -5.19 -2.91 18.64
CA ARG A 147 -4.89 -2.84 20.09
C ARG A 147 -4.16 -4.07 20.64
N SER A 148 -4.08 -5.16 19.89
CA SER A 148 -3.58 -6.47 20.37
C SER A 148 -2.15 -6.77 19.95
N THR A 149 -1.52 -5.92 19.14
CA THR A 149 -0.15 -6.08 18.63
C THR A 149 0.60 -4.77 18.60
N SER A 150 1.93 -4.86 18.60
CA SER A 150 2.84 -3.74 18.36
C SER A 150 3.12 -3.49 16.87
N ILE A 151 2.68 -4.39 15.99
CA ILE A 151 2.84 -4.24 14.54
C ILE A 151 1.79 -3.23 14.05
N PRO A 152 2.18 -2.14 13.37
CA PRO A 152 1.24 -1.19 12.78
C PRO A 152 0.27 -1.89 11.82
N ILE A 153 -1.02 -1.55 11.90
CA ILE A 153 -2.05 -2.08 11.00
C ILE A 153 -2.31 -1.10 9.87
N ALA A 154 -2.21 -1.58 8.63
CA ALA A 154 -2.48 -0.82 7.43
C ALA A 154 -3.70 -1.37 6.69
N ALA A 155 -4.60 -0.50 6.22
CA ALA A 155 -5.72 -0.88 5.37
C ALA A 155 -6.35 0.34 4.66
N GLY A 156 -7.20 0.07 3.66
CA GLY A 156 -7.96 1.11 2.99
C GLY A 156 -8.12 0.94 1.49
N GLU A 157 -7.45 -0.02 0.85
CA GLU A 157 -7.51 -0.23 -0.60
C GLU A 157 -8.92 -0.56 -1.10
N ASN A 158 -9.73 -1.20 -0.26
CA ASN A 158 -11.11 -1.57 -0.54
C ASN A 158 -12.13 -0.50 -0.10
N GLU A 159 -11.67 0.63 0.48
CA GLU A 159 -12.56 1.64 1.02
C GLU A 159 -12.94 2.70 -0.03
N TYR A 160 -14.13 3.24 0.13
CA TYR A 160 -14.72 4.21 -0.77
C TYR A 160 -14.97 5.55 -0.07
N THR A 161 -14.56 6.62 -0.71
CA THR A 161 -14.77 8.01 -0.31
C THR A 161 -14.23 8.34 1.08
N ARG A 162 -14.02 9.62 1.37
CA ARG A 162 -13.64 10.09 2.72
C ARG A 162 -14.53 9.62 3.86
N TYR A 163 -15.76 9.18 3.56
CA TYR A 163 -16.69 8.75 4.60
C TYR A 163 -16.35 7.38 5.18
N GLY A 164 -15.88 6.44 4.36
CA GLY A 164 -15.38 5.17 4.84
C GLY A 164 -14.08 5.34 5.64
N PHE A 165 -13.16 6.13 5.14
CA PHE A 165 -11.92 6.46 5.87
C PHE A 165 -12.20 7.16 7.20
N ARG A 166 -13.17 8.10 7.26
CA ARG A 166 -13.62 8.69 8.52
C ARG A 166 -14.13 7.62 9.50
N ASP A 167 -14.92 6.68 9.01
CA ASP A 167 -15.49 5.62 9.84
C ASP A 167 -14.37 4.69 10.35
N MET A 168 -13.38 4.34 9.52
CA MET A 168 -12.18 3.59 9.89
C MET A 168 -11.35 4.31 10.97
N ILE A 169 -11.10 5.61 10.80
CA ILE A 169 -10.39 6.45 11.78
C ILE A 169 -11.16 6.53 13.11
N ASN A 170 -12.47 6.76 13.06
CA ASN A 170 -13.31 6.87 14.27
C ASN A 170 -13.29 5.58 15.11
N HIS A 171 -13.16 4.42 14.48
CA HIS A 171 -13.02 3.14 15.17
C HIS A 171 -11.58 2.86 15.64
N ARG A 172 -10.60 3.70 15.25
CA ARG A 172 -9.17 3.44 15.47
C ARG A 172 -8.77 2.06 14.93
N ALA A 173 -9.22 1.79 13.72
CA ALA A 173 -9.07 0.49 13.09
C ALA A 173 -7.70 0.33 12.39
N VAL A 174 -6.96 1.41 12.19
CA VAL A 174 -5.67 1.43 11.48
C VAL A 174 -4.69 2.42 12.09
N ASP A 175 -3.41 2.18 11.83
CA ASP A 175 -2.30 3.08 12.10
C ASP A 175 -1.82 3.78 10.80
N ILE A 176 -2.04 3.14 9.63
CA ILE A 176 -1.66 3.65 8.31
C ILE A 176 -2.85 3.48 7.36
N LEU A 177 -3.20 4.54 6.63
CA LEU A 177 -4.27 4.49 5.64
C LEU A 177 -3.71 4.18 4.25
N GLN A 178 -4.36 3.26 3.53
CA GLN A 178 -3.97 2.83 2.19
C GLN A 178 -5.04 3.13 1.13
N PRO A 179 -5.38 4.42 0.90
CA PRO A 179 -6.37 4.77 -0.09
C PRO A 179 -5.91 4.45 -1.52
N ASP A 180 -6.84 3.97 -2.34
CA ASP A 180 -6.62 3.82 -3.79
C ASP A 180 -7.48 4.83 -4.56
N CYS A 181 -6.85 5.77 -5.25
CA CYS A 181 -7.56 6.81 -6.00
C CYS A 181 -8.38 6.26 -7.17
N LEU A 182 -8.07 5.04 -7.66
CA LEU A 182 -8.85 4.37 -8.70
C LEU A 182 -10.19 3.83 -8.16
N ILE A 183 -10.30 3.70 -6.84
CA ILE A 183 -11.45 3.09 -6.16
C ILE A 183 -12.28 4.12 -5.42
N LEU A 184 -11.64 5.00 -4.65
CA LEU A 184 -12.32 5.85 -3.66
C LEU A 184 -13.05 7.07 -4.21
N GLY A 185 -12.84 7.45 -5.48
CA GLY A 185 -13.47 8.63 -6.09
C GLY A 185 -12.50 9.61 -6.77
N GLY A 186 -11.29 9.15 -7.10
CA GLY A 186 -10.29 9.90 -7.85
C GLY A 186 -9.39 10.79 -6.98
N VAL A 187 -8.58 11.61 -7.65
CA VAL A 187 -7.63 12.55 -7.04
C VAL A 187 -8.33 13.53 -6.09
N THR A 188 -9.45 14.09 -6.54
CA THR A 188 -10.23 15.08 -5.76
C THR A 188 -10.69 14.52 -4.42
N GLU A 189 -11.11 13.27 -4.38
CA GLU A 189 -11.56 12.62 -3.13
C GLU A 189 -10.37 12.14 -2.30
N PHE A 190 -9.30 11.64 -2.95
CA PHE A 190 -8.06 11.24 -2.31
C PHE A 190 -7.46 12.37 -1.46
N MET A 191 -7.37 13.58 -2.00
CA MET A 191 -6.83 14.74 -1.27
C MET A 191 -7.63 15.08 -0.01
N LYS A 192 -8.95 14.81 0.01
CA LYS A 192 -9.78 14.97 1.21
C LYS A 192 -9.49 13.89 2.24
N VAL A 193 -9.19 12.66 1.80
CA VAL A 193 -8.74 11.57 2.69
C VAL A 193 -7.40 11.92 3.31
N CYS A 194 -6.45 12.46 2.54
CA CYS A 194 -5.16 12.90 3.04
C CYS A 194 -5.28 13.99 4.12
N ALA A 195 -6.12 14.99 3.89
CA ALA A 195 -6.37 16.04 4.88
C ALA A 195 -7.05 15.50 6.15
N LEU A 196 -7.96 14.54 5.99
CA LEU A 196 -8.61 13.86 7.12
C LEU A 196 -7.59 13.03 7.92
N ALA A 197 -6.73 12.27 7.24
CA ALA A 197 -5.64 11.50 7.86
C ALA A 197 -4.68 12.43 8.63
N GLN A 198 -4.23 13.50 7.99
CA GLN A 198 -3.30 14.46 8.60
C GLN A 198 -3.88 15.09 9.88
N SER A 199 -5.18 15.40 9.90
CA SER A 199 -5.84 15.95 11.10
C SER A 199 -5.98 14.94 12.26
N ASN A 200 -5.65 13.66 12.02
CA ASN A 200 -5.66 12.57 12.99
C ASN A 200 -4.27 11.95 13.20
N ASP A 201 -3.21 12.63 12.76
CA ASP A 201 -1.81 12.19 12.86
C ASP A 201 -1.55 10.82 12.20
N LEU A 202 -2.25 10.53 11.09
CA LEU A 202 -2.11 9.29 10.33
C LEU A 202 -1.38 9.51 9.01
N ASP A 203 -0.53 8.54 8.67
CA ASP A 203 0.19 8.49 7.41
C ASP A 203 -0.62 7.86 6.28
N ILE A 204 -0.23 8.17 5.04
CA ILE A 204 -0.79 7.67 3.80
C ILE A 204 0.23 6.81 3.06
N ALA A 205 -0.11 5.56 2.78
CA ALA A 205 0.65 4.63 1.94
C ALA A 205 -0.28 4.03 0.87
N PRO A 206 -0.53 4.69 -0.26
CA PRO A 206 -1.59 4.29 -1.19
C PRO A 206 -1.32 2.94 -1.83
N HIS A 207 -2.42 2.23 -2.14
CA HIS A 207 -2.42 0.95 -2.82
C HIS A 207 -2.33 1.11 -4.35
N GLY A 208 -1.42 0.37 -4.98
CA GLY A 208 -1.37 0.20 -6.44
C GLY A 208 -1.12 1.48 -7.25
N ALA A 209 -1.39 1.42 -8.54
CA ALA A 209 -1.36 2.54 -9.49
C ALA A 209 -0.20 3.54 -9.28
N GLN A 210 1.01 3.02 -9.19
CA GLN A 210 2.21 3.78 -8.80
C GLN A 210 2.41 5.06 -9.63
N GLU A 211 2.11 5.04 -10.93
CA GLU A 211 2.27 6.18 -11.85
C GLU A 211 1.28 7.32 -11.54
N VAL A 212 0.14 7.00 -10.96
CA VAL A 212 -0.85 8.00 -10.49
C VAL A 212 -0.53 8.42 -9.07
N HIS A 213 -0.31 7.44 -8.19
CA HIS A 213 -0.11 7.71 -6.76
C HIS A 213 1.19 8.43 -6.45
N ILE A 214 2.23 8.34 -7.30
CA ILE A 214 3.45 9.14 -7.13
C ILE A 214 3.13 10.65 -7.05
N HIS A 215 2.19 11.14 -7.87
CA HIS A 215 1.77 12.52 -7.82
C HIS A 215 1.05 12.87 -6.51
N LEU A 216 0.28 11.94 -5.97
CA LEU A 216 -0.54 12.18 -4.78
C LEU A 216 0.31 12.15 -3.50
N VAL A 217 1.19 11.16 -3.37
CA VAL A 217 2.13 11.06 -2.25
C VAL A 217 3.12 12.22 -2.26
N SER A 218 3.59 12.63 -3.44
CA SER A 218 4.51 13.77 -3.59
C SER A 218 3.88 15.13 -3.25
N ALA A 219 2.56 15.22 -3.21
CA ALA A 219 1.85 16.47 -2.95
C ALA A 219 1.55 16.71 -1.46
N ILE A 220 1.67 15.70 -0.60
CA ILE A 220 1.18 15.74 0.79
C ILE A 220 2.30 15.54 1.82
N PRO A 221 2.25 16.22 2.97
CA PRO A 221 3.28 16.07 4.01
C PRO A 221 3.20 14.76 4.79
N ASN A 222 2.03 14.10 4.84
CA ASN A 222 1.81 12.81 5.49
C ASN A 222 1.86 11.61 4.52
N GLY A 223 2.49 11.77 3.36
CA GLY A 223 2.80 10.67 2.44
C GLY A 223 3.96 9.85 2.97
N LEU A 224 3.73 8.57 3.31
CA LEU A 224 4.71 7.72 3.96
C LEU A 224 5.60 7.00 2.95
N ILE A 225 5.00 6.28 2.00
CA ILE A 225 5.69 5.37 1.09
C ILE A 225 4.78 5.00 -0.08
N LEU A 226 5.35 4.67 -1.24
CA LEU A 226 4.63 4.26 -2.44
C LEU A 226 4.76 2.78 -2.70
N GLU A 227 3.66 2.12 -3.08
CA GLU A 227 3.68 0.76 -3.58
C GLU A 227 4.24 0.68 -4.99
N TYR A 228 5.19 -0.24 -5.22
CA TYR A 228 5.83 -0.44 -6.50
C TYR A 228 5.68 -1.87 -6.99
N TYR A 229 5.14 -2.04 -8.18
CA TYR A 229 5.01 -3.31 -8.87
C TYR A 229 6.08 -3.44 -9.95
N ARG A 230 6.78 -4.57 -9.94
CA ARG A 230 7.68 -4.95 -11.04
C ARG A 230 6.86 -5.43 -12.24
N ASP A 231 7.40 -5.30 -13.44
CA ASP A 231 6.76 -5.81 -14.67
C ASP A 231 6.46 -7.31 -14.63
N THR A 232 7.25 -8.07 -13.85
CA THR A 232 7.00 -9.49 -13.62
C THR A 232 5.68 -9.76 -12.87
N VAL A 233 5.22 -8.80 -12.06
CA VAL A 233 3.96 -8.86 -11.30
C VAL A 233 2.82 -8.22 -12.10
N ASN A 234 3.09 -7.09 -12.73
CA ASN A 234 2.10 -6.39 -13.57
C ASN A 234 2.66 -6.09 -14.97
N PRO A 235 2.61 -7.06 -15.91
CA PRO A 235 3.20 -6.92 -17.24
C PRO A 235 2.47 -5.93 -18.15
N MET A 236 1.39 -5.30 -17.68
CA MET A 236 0.68 -4.27 -18.40
C MET A 236 1.22 -2.86 -18.14
N HIS A 237 2.02 -2.65 -17.09
CA HIS A 237 2.54 -1.33 -16.72
C HIS A 237 3.25 -0.66 -17.89
N GLY A 238 4.30 -1.24 -18.42
CA GLY A 238 5.06 -0.69 -19.54
C GLY A 238 4.29 -0.59 -20.88
N LYS A 239 3.01 -0.98 -20.92
CA LYS A 239 2.14 -0.87 -22.11
C LYS A 239 1.12 0.25 -22.00
N ILE A 240 0.86 0.74 -20.80
CA ILE A 240 -0.20 1.73 -20.54
C ILE A 240 0.40 3.13 -20.37
N TRP A 241 1.62 3.22 -19.85
CA TRP A 241 2.26 4.47 -19.50
C TRP A 241 3.37 4.83 -20.50
N GLU A 242 3.45 6.09 -20.89
CA GLU A 242 4.53 6.60 -21.77
C GLU A 242 5.88 6.67 -21.03
N ASN A 243 5.84 6.93 -19.72
CA ASN A 243 7.01 7.01 -18.88
C ASN A 243 6.84 6.09 -17.67
N GLU A 244 7.77 5.17 -17.51
CA GLU A 244 7.81 4.26 -16.36
C GLU A 244 8.49 4.91 -15.17
N LEU A 245 8.02 4.60 -13.97
CA LEU A 245 8.71 4.95 -12.74
C LEU A 245 9.90 4.00 -12.53
N ILE A 246 11.07 4.56 -12.33
CA ILE A 246 12.29 3.78 -12.11
C ILE A 246 12.63 3.79 -10.62
N LEU A 247 12.69 2.59 -10.02
CA LEU A 247 13.18 2.40 -8.67
C LEU A 247 14.69 2.64 -8.62
N LYS A 248 15.14 3.54 -7.75
CA LYS A 248 16.55 3.83 -7.52
C LYS A 248 16.83 3.98 -6.03
N ASP A 249 17.65 3.08 -5.49
CA ASP A 249 18.08 3.09 -4.09
C ASP A 249 16.93 3.19 -3.07
N GLY A 250 15.83 2.50 -3.34
CA GLY A 250 14.61 2.48 -2.49
C GLY A 250 13.65 3.64 -2.72
N TYR A 251 13.87 4.46 -3.74
CA TYR A 251 13.06 5.64 -4.05
C TYR A 251 12.54 5.61 -5.48
N VAL A 252 11.45 6.31 -5.70
CA VAL A 252 11.01 6.77 -7.02
C VAL A 252 10.87 8.29 -7.01
N TYR A 253 10.90 8.88 -8.19
CA TYR A 253 10.83 10.34 -8.34
C TYR A 253 9.60 10.72 -9.14
N ALA A 254 8.84 11.69 -8.64
CA ALA A 254 7.76 12.28 -9.41
C ALA A 254 8.33 12.98 -10.66
N PRO A 255 7.63 12.91 -11.80
CA PRO A 255 8.08 13.56 -13.03
C PRO A 255 8.14 15.09 -12.86
N ASP A 256 9.06 15.72 -13.62
CA ASP A 256 9.24 17.19 -13.64
C ASP A 256 8.17 17.94 -14.45
#